data_50a2f0972989182ef9c6fc3d5e47f70a
#
_entry.id   50a2f0972989182ef9c6fc3d5e47f70a
#
_cell.length_a   1.000
_cell.length_b   1.000
_cell.length_c   1.000
_cell.angle_alpha   90.00
_cell.angle_beta   90.00
_cell.angle_gamma   90.00
#
_symmetry.space_group_name_H-M   'P 1'
#
loop_
_entity.id
_entity.type
_entity.pdbx_description
1 polymer ?
#
loop_
_entity_poly.entity_id
_entity_poly.type
_entity_poly.pdbx_seq_one_letter_code
_entity_poly.pdbx_strand_id
1 'polypeptide(L)'
;MKDLIKIGIPSKGRLRKDVLNIFKKNKLKLISKRGDRDLFGSVKGKKNIQIIYLHAREIIERLADKSLDMGFSGLDLLKESEINIQKNIKVFKSYPYGKATLVVAIPEDFIDIFSMADLEEVAFEFKDKKKKRLRVATKYPNLTREFLFSKGVTQFKLVSSLGATEAYPFTGSSEIITDITSTGETLKANNLRILK
;
A
#
# COMPACT_ATOMS: atom_id res chain seq x y z
N MET A 1 -20.01 -25.61 20.77
CA MET A 1 -18.63 -25.06 21.03
C MET A 1 -18.64 -23.62 20.46
N LYS A 2 -18.22 -22.62 21.26
CA LYS A 2 -18.07 -21.26 20.68
C LYS A 2 -16.94 -21.30 19.67
N ASP A 3 -17.21 -20.94 18.42
CA ASP A 3 -16.22 -20.95 17.37
C ASP A 3 -15.04 -20.03 17.72
N LEU A 4 -13.84 -20.47 17.41
CA LEU A 4 -12.61 -19.73 17.66
C LEU A 4 -12.54 -18.56 16.68
N ILE A 5 -12.57 -17.33 17.17
CA ILE A 5 -12.44 -16.12 16.37
C ILE A 5 -10.95 -15.84 16.11
N LYS A 6 -10.56 -15.84 14.86
CA LYS A 6 -9.19 -15.57 14.40
C LYS A 6 -9.04 -14.13 13.95
N ILE A 7 -8.14 -13.38 14.61
CA ILE A 7 -7.90 -11.96 14.31
C ILE A 7 -6.47 -11.79 13.79
N GLY A 8 -6.35 -11.31 12.54
CA GLY A 8 -5.08 -10.97 11.93
C GLY A 8 -4.56 -9.58 12.37
N ILE A 9 -3.32 -9.53 12.85
CA ILE A 9 -2.64 -8.29 13.24
C ILE A 9 -1.31 -8.18 12.50
N PRO A 10 -0.90 -6.99 12.00
CA PRO A 10 0.40 -6.81 11.37
C PRO A 10 1.56 -7.26 12.25
N SER A 11 2.45 -8.09 11.70
CA SER A 11 3.58 -8.66 12.44
C SER A 11 4.70 -7.66 12.72
N LYS A 12 4.77 -6.54 11.96
CA LYS A 12 5.84 -5.53 12.06
C LYS A 12 5.40 -4.15 11.59
N GLY A 13 6.25 -3.16 11.81
CA GLY A 13 6.09 -1.80 11.30
C GLY A 13 5.19 -0.90 12.15
N ARG A 14 4.91 0.31 11.63
CA ARG A 14 4.11 1.33 12.30
C ARG A 14 2.68 0.82 12.57
N LEU A 15 2.07 0.21 11.58
CA LEU A 15 0.69 -0.29 11.69
C LEU A 15 0.51 -1.29 12.84
N ARG A 16 1.52 -2.15 13.11
CA ARG A 16 1.50 -3.02 14.29
C ARG A 16 1.39 -2.21 15.59
N LYS A 17 2.23 -1.18 15.74
CA LYS A 17 2.23 -0.34 16.95
C LYS A 17 0.87 0.32 17.16
N ASP A 18 0.27 0.84 16.09
CA ASP A 18 -1.03 1.49 16.12
C ASP A 18 -2.14 0.51 16.53
N VAL A 19 -2.13 -0.71 15.96
CA VAL A 19 -3.09 -1.76 16.31
C VAL A 19 -2.93 -2.21 17.77
N LEU A 20 -1.70 -2.43 18.25
CA LEU A 20 -1.45 -2.75 19.65
C LEU A 20 -1.98 -1.66 20.59
N ASN A 21 -1.86 -0.39 20.22
CA ASN A 21 -2.42 0.74 20.97
C ASN A 21 -3.97 0.71 20.98
N ILE A 22 -4.62 0.29 19.90
CA ILE A 22 -6.08 0.09 19.86
C ILE A 22 -6.49 -0.96 20.92
N PHE A 23 -5.82 -2.11 20.95
CA PHE A 23 -6.08 -3.15 21.96
C PHE A 23 -5.87 -2.62 23.38
N LYS A 24 -4.75 -1.90 23.61
CA LYS A 24 -4.45 -1.30 24.92
C LYS A 24 -5.52 -0.30 25.36
N LYS A 25 -5.94 0.61 24.50
CA LYS A 25 -6.99 1.62 24.76
C LYS A 25 -8.34 0.97 25.11
N ASN A 26 -8.64 -0.18 24.52
CA ASN A 26 -9.85 -0.94 24.82
C ASN A 26 -9.68 -1.95 25.97
N LYS A 27 -8.60 -1.83 26.78
CA LYS A 27 -8.29 -2.71 27.92
C LYS A 27 -8.17 -4.20 27.54
N LEU A 28 -7.86 -4.51 26.30
CA LEU A 28 -7.63 -5.85 25.79
C LEU A 28 -6.13 -6.17 25.86
N LYS A 29 -5.72 -6.94 26.85
CA LYS A 29 -4.31 -7.33 27.01
C LYS A 29 -3.99 -8.51 26.10
N LEU A 30 -3.12 -8.30 25.13
CA LEU A 30 -2.58 -9.37 24.29
C LEU A 30 -1.50 -10.16 25.07
N ILE A 31 -1.50 -11.46 24.87
CA ILE A 31 -0.54 -12.40 25.46
C ILE A 31 0.15 -13.12 24.31
N SER A 32 1.48 -13.08 24.30
CA SER A 32 2.33 -13.88 23.44
C SER A 32 3.38 -14.60 24.28
N LYS A 33 3.81 -15.80 23.87
CA LYS A 33 4.75 -16.63 24.66
C LYS A 33 6.20 -16.18 24.46
N ARG A 34 6.57 -15.72 23.26
CA ARG A 34 7.93 -15.38 22.82
C ARG A 34 8.09 -13.90 22.42
N GLY A 35 7.13 -13.05 22.81
CA GLY A 35 7.16 -11.62 22.50
C GLY A 35 6.96 -11.32 21.01
N ASP A 36 7.80 -10.45 20.45
CA ASP A 36 7.64 -9.92 19.09
C ASP A 36 7.88 -10.93 17.95
N ARG A 37 8.41 -12.12 18.27
CA ARG A 37 8.68 -13.20 17.30
C ARG A 37 7.57 -14.24 17.24
N ASP A 38 6.50 -14.08 18.04
CA ASP A 38 5.39 -15.02 18.00
C ASP A 38 4.56 -14.84 16.73
N LEU A 39 4.19 -15.99 16.14
CA LEU A 39 3.22 -16.05 15.05
C LEU A 39 1.77 -16.04 15.59
N PHE A 40 1.58 -16.44 16.83
CA PHE A 40 0.28 -16.57 17.46
C PHE A 40 0.25 -15.89 18.84
N GLY A 41 -0.90 -15.34 19.16
CA GLY A 41 -1.19 -14.75 20.47
C GLY A 41 -2.62 -15.03 20.90
N SER A 42 -2.96 -14.55 22.08
CA SER A 42 -4.31 -14.61 22.64
C SER A 42 -4.67 -13.31 23.34
N VAL A 43 -5.93 -13.15 23.69
CA VAL A 43 -6.40 -12.01 24.50
C VAL A 43 -6.66 -12.52 25.93
N LYS A 44 -6.06 -11.86 26.95
CA LYS A 44 -6.25 -12.24 28.35
C LYS A 44 -7.74 -12.29 28.70
N GLY A 45 -8.18 -13.42 29.26
CA GLY A 45 -9.57 -13.62 29.66
C GLY A 45 -10.56 -13.94 28.53
N LYS A 46 -10.10 -14.09 27.28
CA LYS A 46 -10.92 -14.41 26.11
C LYS A 46 -10.41 -15.69 25.42
N LYS A 47 -10.85 -16.86 25.90
CA LYS A 47 -10.37 -18.17 25.41
C LYS A 47 -10.76 -18.47 23.96
N ASN A 48 -11.81 -17.81 23.45
CA ASN A 48 -12.32 -17.98 22.09
C ASN A 48 -11.73 -17.00 21.07
N ILE A 49 -10.66 -16.25 21.41
CA ILE A 49 -10.00 -15.32 20.50
C ILE A 49 -8.55 -15.74 20.30
N GLN A 50 -8.17 -15.98 19.06
CA GLN A 50 -6.80 -16.22 18.63
C GLN A 50 -6.29 -15.03 17.84
N ILE A 51 -5.11 -14.54 18.19
CA ILE A 51 -4.40 -13.51 17.43
C ILE A 51 -3.39 -14.20 16.51
N ILE A 52 -3.32 -13.76 15.27
CA ILE A 52 -2.35 -14.26 14.27
C ILE A 52 -1.58 -13.06 13.72
N TYR A 53 -0.26 -13.09 13.89
CA TYR A 53 0.64 -12.03 13.42
C TYR A 53 1.11 -12.33 12.00
N LEU A 54 0.71 -11.50 11.03
CA LEU A 54 0.92 -11.71 9.60
C LEU A 54 1.46 -10.46 8.93
N HIS A 55 1.93 -10.59 7.71
CA HIS A 55 2.17 -9.43 6.86
C HIS A 55 0.82 -8.76 6.52
N ALA A 56 0.79 -7.42 6.48
CA ALA A 56 -0.45 -6.67 6.28
C ALA A 56 -1.20 -7.06 4.98
N ARG A 57 -0.49 -7.38 3.90
CA ARG A 57 -1.09 -7.87 2.64
C ARG A 57 -1.70 -9.27 2.83
N GLU A 58 -0.99 -10.16 3.49
CA GLU A 58 -1.48 -11.52 3.77
C GLU A 58 -2.76 -11.51 4.60
N ILE A 59 -2.93 -10.53 5.50
CA ILE A 59 -4.20 -10.36 6.25
C ILE A 59 -5.38 -10.15 5.30
N ILE A 60 -5.21 -9.34 4.25
CA ILE A 60 -6.24 -9.10 3.23
C ILE A 60 -6.61 -10.40 2.51
N GLU A 61 -5.62 -11.16 2.07
CA GLU A 61 -5.83 -12.44 1.38
C GLU A 61 -6.57 -13.45 2.27
N ARG A 62 -6.14 -13.57 3.53
CA ARG A 62 -6.76 -14.49 4.50
C ARG A 62 -8.14 -14.06 5.01
N LEU A 63 -8.49 -12.80 4.91
CA LEU A 63 -9.87 -12.35 5.12
C LEU A 63 -10.76 -12.74 3.95
N ALA A 64 -10.26 -12.61 2.73
CA ALA A 64 -11.01 -12.95 1.51
C ALA A 64 -11.28 -14.45 1.38
N ASP A 65 -10.34 -15.31 1.79
CA ASP A 65 -10.49 -16.77 1.80
C ASP A 65 -11.18 -17.31 3.06
N LYS A 66 -11.58 -16.42 3.99
CA LYS A 66 -12.26 -16.73 5.26
C LYS A 66 -11.42 -17.56 6.24
N SER A 67 -10.10 -17.60 6.09
CA SER A 67 -9.19 -18.20 7.09
C SER A 67 -8.95 -17.31 8.31
N LEU A 68 -9.31 -16.01 8.19
CA LEU A 68 -9.45 -15.05 9.28
C LEU A 68 -10.89 -14.53 9.35
N ASP A 69 -11.39 -14.30 10.56
CA ASP A 69 -12.69 -13.70 10.80
C ASP A 69 -12.63 -12.17 10.84
N MET A 70 -11.52 -11.62 11.35
CA MET A 70 -11.25 -10.18 11.43
C MET A 70 -9.77 -9.89 11.18
N GLY A 71 -9.46 -8.64 10.79
CA GLY A 71 -8.08 -8.24 10.59
C GLY A 71 -7.87 -6.73 10.59
N PHE A 72 -6.65 -6.33 10.85
CA PHE A 72 -6.20 -4.95 10.74
C PHE A 72 -5.19 -4.85 9.59
N SER A 73 -5.46 -3.99 8.62
CA SER A 73 -4.57 -3.77 7.48
C SER A 73 -4.68 -2.36 6.96
N GLY A 74 -3.87 -2.00 5.97
CA GLY A 74 -3.95 -0.72 5.27
C GLY A 74 -5.12 -0.72 4.27
N LEU A 75 -5.83 0.40 4.18
CA LEU A 75 -6.88 0.59 3.18
C LEU A 75 -6.29 0.63 1.76
N ASP A 76 -5.07 1.12 1.62
CA ASP A 76 -4.28 1.10 0.40
C ASP A 76 -4.04 -0.32 -0.10
N LEU A 77 -3.68 -1.25 0.79
CA LEU A 77 -3.49 -2.66 0.45
C LEU A 77 -4.80 -3.35 0.04
N LEU A 78 -5.91 -3.01 0.69
CA LEU A 78 -7.22 -3.51 0.28
C LEU A 78 -7.60 -2.99 -1.11
N LYS A 79 -7.44 -1.71 -1.36
CA LYS A 79 -7.74 -1.12 -2.68
C LYS A 79 -6.80 -1.58 -3.79
N GLU A 80 -5.56 -1.94 -3.44
CA GLU A 80 -4.60 -2.52 -4.38
C GLU A 80 -4.90 -3.98 -4.72
N SER A 81 -5.65 -4.70 -3.87
CA SER A 81 -5.98 -6.10 -4.11
C SER A 81 -6.98 -6.26 -5.28
N GLU A 82 -7.12 -7.48 -5.77
CA GLU A 82 -8.07 -7.81 -6.83
C GLU A 82 -9.52 -7.48 -6.42
N ILE A 83 -10.34 -7.12 -7.38
CA ILE A 83 -11.75 -6.73 -7.15
C ILE A 83 -12.53 -7.83 -6.42
N ASN A 84 -12.25 -9.10 -6.71
CA ASN A 84 -12.90 -10.24 -6.04
C ASN A 84 -12.52 -10.29 -4.56
N ILE A 85 -11.28 -9.99 -4.21
CA ILE A 85 -10.82 -9.89 -2.83
C ILE A 85 -11.53 -8.73 -2.13
N GLN A 86 -11.59 -7.56 -2.75
CA GLN A 86 -12.24 -6.37 -2.20
C GLN A 86 -13.73 -6.61 -1.90
N LYS A 87 -14.45 -7.29 -2.79
CA LYS A 87 -15.88 -7.60 -2.64
C LYS A 87 -16.17 -8.54 -1.45
N ASN A 88 -15.24 -9.38 -1.08
CA ASN A 88 -15.39 -10.34 0.01
C ASN A 88 -15.04 -9.75 1.40
N ILE A 89 -14.54 -8.52 1.46
CA ILE A 89 -14.10 -7.91 2.71
C ILE A 89 -14.98 -6.71 3.05
N LYS A 90 -15.55 -6.73 4.25
CA LYS A 90 -16.31 -5.60 4.79
C LYS A 90 -15.43 -4.77 5.72
N VAL A 91 -15.26 -3.49 5.41
CA VAL A 91 -14.56 -2.54 6.29
C VAL A 91 -15.52 -2.09 7.39
N PHE A 92 -15.28 -2.49 8.63
CA PHE A 92 -16.11 -2.11 9.78
C PHE A 92 -15.75 -0.74 10.35
N LYS A 93 -14.45 -0.42 10.35
CA LYS A 93 -13.96 0.81 10.96
C LYS A 93 -12.65 1.26 10.31
N SER A 94 -12.55 2.56 10.04
CA SER A 94 -11.31 3.22 9.64
C SER A 94 -10.74 3.99 10.82
N TYR A 95 -9.43 3.95 10.96
CA TYR A 95 -8.69 4.69 11.98
C TYR A 95 -7.81 5.74 11.31
N PRO A 96 -7.60 6.91 11.92
CA PRO A 96 -6.81 8.00 11.33
C PRO A 96 -5.29 7.77 11.46
N TYR A 97 -4.85 6.50 11.41
CA TYR A 97 -3.44 6.12 11.47
C TYR A 97 -2.88 5.91 10.08
N GLY A 98 -1.60 6.26 9.90
CA GLY A 98 -0.88 5.96 8.68
C GLY A 98 -1.45 6.66 7.45
N LYS A 99 -1.97 7.89 7.59
CA LYS A 99 -2.40 8.69 6.44
C LYS A 99 -1.25 8.82 5.46
N ALA A 100 -1.50 8.43 4.22
CA ALA A 100 -0.56 8.52 3.13
C ALA A 100 -1.32 8.80 1.84
N THR A 101 -0.63 9.39 0.87
CA THR A 101 -1.20 9.77 -0.41
C THR A 101 -0.44 9.04 -1.51
N LEU A 102 -1.16 8.49 -2.48
CA LEU A 102 -0.56 8.03 -3.73
C LEU A 102 -0.15 9.27 -4.52
N VAL A 103 1.11 9.33 -4.91
CA VAL A 103 1.68 10.46 -5.66
C VAL A 103 2.37 9.95 -6.91
N VAL A 104 2.41 10.80 -7.94
CA VAL A 104 3.33 10.67 -9.06
C VAL A 104 4.58 11.44 -8.70
N ALA A 105 5.74 10.80 -8.83
CA ALA A 105 7.02 11.46 -8.65
C ALA A 105 7.88 11.30 -9.90
N ILE A 106 8.50 12.39 -10.30
CA ILE A 106 9.29 12.51 -11.50
C ILE A 106 10.69 13.00 -11.14
N PRO A 107 11.73 12.66 -11.90
CA PRO A 107 13.06 13.24 -11.75
C PRO A 107 13.04 14.78 -11.83
N GLU A 108 13.88 15.44 -11.05
CA GLU A 108 13.95 16.91 -11.02
C GLU A 108 14.40 17.51 -12.36
N ASP A 109 15.12 16.75 -13.17
CA ASP A 109 15.57 17.14 -14.52
C ASP A 109 14.46 17.13 -15.59
N PHE A 110 13.27 16.64 -15.28
CA PHE A 110 12.07 16.84 -16.11
C PHE A 110 11.51 18.27 -15.94
N ILE A 111 12.26 19.26 -16.42
CA ILE A 111 12.03 20.69 -16.14
C ILE A 111 10.71 21.24 -16.71
N ASP A 112 10.15 20.63 -17.77
CA ASP A 112 8.96 21.11 -18.48
C ASP A 112 7.65 20.44 -18.02
N ILE A 113 7.68 19.56 -16.99
CA ILE A 113 6.50 18.84 -16.51
C ILE A 113 6.08 19.37 -15.15
N PHE A 114 5.03 20.15 -15.04
CA PHE A 114 4.55 20.76 -13.78
C PHE A 114 3.21 20.20 -13.32
N SER A 115 2.42 19.64 -14.22
CA SER A 115 1.05 19.17 -13.98
C SER A 115 0.81 17.77 -14.55
N MET A 116 -0.32 17.18 -14.18
CA MET A 116 -0.76 15.90 -14.78
C MET A 116 -1.11 16.05 -16.27
N ALA A 117 -1.50 17.25 -16.71
CA ALA A 117 -1.73 17.53 -18.14
C ALA A 117 -0.43 17.51 -18.94
N ASP A 118 0.64 18.15 -18.43
CA ASP A 118 1.96 18.09 -19.05
C ASP A 118 2.48 16.64 -19.14
N LEU A 119 2.20 15.85 -18.10
CA LEU A 119 2.57 14.43 -18.09
C LEU A 119 1.82 13.62 -19.16
N GLU A 120 0.55 13.95 -19.41
CA GLU A 120 -0.22 13.32 -20.49
C GLU A 120 0.38 13.65 -21.87
N GLU A 121 0.72 14.91 -22.12
CA GLU A 121 1.38 15.33 -23.37
C GLU A 121 2.69 14.57 -23.58
N VAL A 122 3.53 14.51 -22.55
CA VAL A 122 4.79 13.76 -22.59
C VAL A 122 4.55 12.26 -22.83
N ALA A 123 3.56 11.67 -22.18
CA ALA A 123 3.22 10.27 -22.40
C ALA A 123 2.76 10.00 -23.84
N PHE A 124 2.02 10.93 -24.44
CA PHE A 124 1.62 10.88 -25.83
C PHE A 124 2.82 11.02 -26.77
N GLU A 125 3.71 11.98 -26.53
CA GLU A 125 4.96 12.13 -27.28
C GLU A 125 5.86 10.91 -27.23
N PHE A 126 5.98 10.27 -26.06
CA PHE A 126 6.72 9.01 -25.94
C PHE A 126 6.16 7.94 -26.87
N LYS A 127 4.83 7.83 -26.97
CA LYS A 127 4.19 6.90 -27.89
C LYS A 127 4.39 7.29 -29.33
N ASP A 128 4.20 8.56 -29.69
CA ASP A 128 4.24 9.01 -31.08
C ASP A 128 5.67 9.08 -31.62
N LYS A 129 6.57 9.78 -30.93
CA LYS A 129 7.95 10.03 -31.40
C LYS A 129 8.87 8.83 -31.11
N LYS A 130 8.80 8.25 -29.92
CA LYS A 130 9.71 7.17 -29.49
C LYS A 130 9.14 5.77 -29.75
N LYS A 131 7.88 5.64 -30.21
CA LYS A 131 7.15 4.37 -30.40
C LYS A 131 7.15 3.49 -29.15
N LYS A 132 7.24 4.11 -27.97
CA LYS A 132 7.27 3.45 -26.65
C LYS A 132 6.28 4.17 -25.73
N ARG A 133 5.70 3.44 -24.79
CA ARG A 133 4.87 4.05 -23.74
C ARG A 133 5.74 4.53 -22.60
N LEU A 134 5.34 5.63 -21.95
CA LEU A 134 5.94 6.13 -20.72
C LEU A 134 5.90 5.05 -19.63
N ARG A 135 7.06 4.64 -19.10
CA ARG A 135 7.14 3.61 -18.06
C ARG A 135 6.98 4.23 -16.69
N VAL A 136 6.11 3.64 -15.89
CA VAL A 136 5.78 4.07 -14.53
C VAL A 136 6.08 2.94 -13.57
N ALA A 137 7.11 3.06 -12.76
CA ALA A 137 7.41 2.03 -11.75
C ALA A 137 6.56 2.23 -10.49
N THR A 138 6.05 1.12 -9.95
CA THR A 138 5.15 1.16 -8.81
C THR A 138 5.06 -0.17 -8.07
N LYS A 139 4.78 -0.10 -6.76
CA LYS A 139 4.34 -1.22 -5.90
C LYS A 139 2.82 -1.40 -5.90
N TYR A 140 2.09 -0.45 -6.51
CA TYR A 140 0.63 -0.34 -6.44
C TYR A 140 0.03 -0.23 -7.85
N PRO A 141 0.15 -1.30 -8.69
CA PRO A 141 -0.25 -1.22 -10.10
C PRO A 141 -1.74 -0.92 -10.31
N ASN A 142 -2.63 -1.43 -9.45
CA ASN A 142 -4.07 -1.19 -9.61
C ASN A 142 -4.43 0.25 -9.24
N LEU A 143 -3.98 0.73 -8.08
CA LEU A 143 -4.18 2.12 -7.66
C LEU A 143 -3.54 3.11 -8.63
N THR A 144 -2.33 2.81 -9.12
CA THR A 144 -1.65 3.66 -10.11
C THR A 144 -2.43 3.77 -11.40
N ARG A 145 -2.92 2.64 -11.94
CA ARG A 145 -3.71 2.61 -13.16
C ARG A 145 -4.98 3.44 -13.02
N GLU A 146 -5.73 3.22 -11.95
CA GLU A 146 -6.95 3.97 -11.65
C GLU A 146 -6.67 5.47 -11.54
N PHE A 147 -5.62 5.83 -10.80
CA PHE A 147 -5.23 7.22 -10.59
C PHE A 147 -4.83 7.91 -11.90
N LEU A 148 -3.93 7.32 -12.68
CA LEU A 148 -3.47 7.90 -13.94
C LEU A 148 -4.60 8.07 -14.95
N PHE A 149 -5.47 7.06 -15.09
CA PHE A 149 -6.65 7.17 -15.95
C PHE A 149 -7.62 8.25 -15.47
N SER A 150 -7.82 8.40 -14.17
CA SER A 150 -8.67 9.47 -13.61
C SER A 150 -8.12 10.88 -13.90
N LYS A 151 -6.82 10.98 -14.20
CA LYS A 151 -6.12 12.23 -14.56
C LYS A 151 -5.91 12.41 -16.06
N GLY A 152 -6.48 11.54 -16.90
CA GLY A 152 -6.38 11.59 -18.34
C GLY A 152 -5.11 10.95 -18.92
N VAL A 153 -4.13 10.59 -18.11
CA VAL A 153 -2.90 9.96 -18.58
C VAL A 153 -3.19 8.54 -19.03
N THR A 154 -3.04 8.25 -20.32
CA THR A 154 -3.45 6.96 -20.92
C THR A 154 -2.31 6.17 -21.58
N GLN A 155 -1.25 6.87 -22.04
CA GLN A 155 -0.17 6.26 -22.82
C GLN A 155 1.02 5.82 -21.95
N PHE A 156 0.76 5.00 -20.93
CA PHE A 156 1.81 4.50 -20.03
C PHE A 156 1.90 2.97 -20.02
N LYS A 157 3.01 2.46 -19.49
CA LYS A 157 3.27 1.06 -19.18
C LYS A 157 3.71 0.95 -17.72
N LEU A 158 3.02 0.14 -16.92
CA LEU A 158 3.42 -0.13 -15.54
C LEU A 158 4.63 -1.07 -15.50
N VAL A 159 5.56 -0.74 -14.62
CA VAL A 159 6.73 -1.56 -14.28
C VAL A 159 6.59 -1.93 -12.80
N SER A 160 6.55 -3.22 -12.52
CA SER A 160 6.43 -3.70 -11.14
C SER A 160 7.72 -3.42 -10.37
N SER A 161 7.58 -2.82 -9.19
CA SER A 161 8.66 -2.61 -8.25
C SER A 161 8.43 -3.41 -6.98
N LEU A 162 9.43 -4.17 -6.55
CA LEU A 162 9.41 -4.94 -5.30
C LEU A 162 10.06 -4.18 -4.13
N GLY A 163 10.84 -3.14 -4.42
CA GLY A 163 11.55 -2.31 -3.44
C GLY A 163 12.31 -1.19 -4.15
N ALA A 164 12.81 -0.22 -3.39
CA ALA A 164 13.60 0.91 -3.88
C ALA A 164 13.06 1.54 -5.18
N THR A 165 11.74 1.78 -5.21
CA THR A 165 11.03 2.31 -6.41
C THR A 165 11.65 3.63 -6.88
N GLU A 166 12.13 4.45 -5.95
CA GLU A 166 12.79 5.73 -6.17
C GLU A 166 14.07 5.64 -7.03
N ALA A 167 14.69 4.48 -7.12
CA ALA A 167 15.89 4.30 -7.94
C ALA A 167 15.58 3.99 -9.42
N TYR A 168 14.35 3.59 -9.75
CA TYR A 168 13.98 3.12 -11.09
C TYR A 168 14.23 4.14 -12.23
N PRO A 169 13.92 5.44 -12.05
CA PRO A 169 14.21 6.42 -13.08
C PRO A 169 15.71 6.55 -13.38
N PHE A 170 16.55 6.47 -12.36
CA PHE A 170 18.00 6.66 -12.47
C PHE A 170 18.74 5.40 -12.98
N THR A 171 18.07 4.26 -12.97
CA THR A 171 18.60 3.00 -13.55
C THR A 171 18.09 2.73 -14.97
N GLY A 172 17.30 3.66 -15.55
CA GLY A 172 16.69 3.50 -16.86
C GLY A 172 15.59 2.43 -16.91
N SER A 173 15.08 1.99 -15.75
CA SER A 173 14.02 0.99 -15.66
C SER A 173 12.63 1.58 -15.86
N SER A 174 12.44 2.85 -15.54
CA SER A 174 11.24 3.63 -15.84
C SER A 174 11.59 5.10 -16.02
N GLU A 175 10.68 5.90 -16.53
CA GLU A 175 10.83 7.36 -16.63
C GLU A 175 10.36 8.05 -15.35
N ILE A 176 9.28 7.56 -14.77
CA ILE A 176 8.65 8.13 -13.57
C ILE A 176 8.23 7.01 -12.60
N ILE A 177 7.79 7.39 -11.42
CA ILE A 177 7.27 6.45 -10.43
C ILE A 177 5.93 6.90 -9.86
N THR A 178 5.20 5.96 -9.28
CA THR A 178 4.16 6.24 -8.28
C THR A 178 4.48 5.50 -6.99
N ASP A 179 4.27 6.17 -5.88
CA ASP A 179 4.44 5.55 -4.55
C ASP A 179 3.47 6.18 -3.54
N ILE A 180 3.31 5.52 -2.41
CA ILE A 180 2.50 6.00 -1.30
C ILE A 180 3.42 6.67 -0.27
N THR A 181 3.23 7.96 -0.07
CA THR A 181 4.04 8.75 0.87
C THR A 181 3.19 9.56 1.84
N SER A 182 3.72 9.83 3.01
CA SER A 182 3.12 10.74 3.99
C SER A 182 3.75 12.14 3.94
N THR A 183 5.04 12.26 3.71
CA THR A 183 5.80 13.53 3.74
C THR A 183 6.52 13.84 2.43
N GLY A 184 6.78 12.85 1.61
CA GLY A 184 7.59 13.00 0.38
C GLY A 184 9.10 13.10 0.60
N GLU A 185 9.57 13.05 1.84
CA GLU A 185 11.01 13.21 2.15
C GLU A 185 11.91 12.21 1.44
N THR A 186 11.52 10.94 1.40
CA THR A 186 12.29 9.91 0.68
C THR A 186 12.40 10.21 -0.81
N LEU A 187 11.33 10.71 -1.43
CA LEU A 187 11.33 11.08 -2.84
C LEU A 187 12.30 12.25 -3.08
N LYS A 188 12.20 13.29 -2.27
CA LYS A 188 13.09 14.46 -2.37
C LYS A 188 14.55 14.10 -2.13
N ALA A 189 14.83 13.25 -1.15
CA ALA A 189 16.19 12.76 -0.87
C ALA A 189 16.81 11.96 -2.04
N ASN A 190 15.97 11.48 -2.96
CA ASN A 190 16.38 10.76 -4.18
C ASN A 190 16.18 11.58 -5.46
N ASN A 191 16.22 12.91 -5.39
CA ASN A 191 16.09 13.83 -6.53
C ASN A 191 14.79 13.61 -7.34
N LEU A 192 13.71 13.28 -6.63
CA LEU A 192 12.38 13.15 -7.20
C LEU A 192 11.46 14.24 -6.64
N ARG A 193 10.71 14.90 -7.50
CA ARG A 193 9.65 15.82 -7.08
C ARG A 193 8.28 15.25 -7.33
N ILE A 194 7.35 15.56 -6.43
CA ILE A 194 5.94 15.18 -6.56
C ILE A 194 5.30 16.09 -7.60
N LEU A 195 4.62 15.49 -8.57
CA LEU A 195 3.82 16.18 -9.55
C LEU A 195 2.45 16.54 -8.94
N LYS A 196 1.99 17.76 -9.16
CA LYS A 196 0.73 18.28 -8.61
C LYS A 196 -0.44 18.14 -9.58
#